data_bd81e468bf1c88b847a5bfcc23ddccc7
#
_entry.id   bd81e468bf1c88b847a5bfcc23ddccc7
#
_cell.length_a   1.000
_cell.length_b   1.000
_cell.length_c   1.000
_cell.angle_alpha   90.00
_cell.angle_beta   90.00
_cell.angle_gamma   90.00
#
_symmetry.space_group_name_H-M   'P 1'
#
loop_
_entity.id
_entity.type
_entity.pdbx_description
1 polymer ?
#
loop_
_entity_poly.entity_id
_entity_poly.type
_entity_poly.pdbx_seq_one_letter_code
_entity_poly.pdbx_strand_id
1 'polypeptide(L)'
;MHPSVHARANPDKPAIVMAASGETITYAELDRRSNQVAQLLRSRRIGIGDTVAMCLENHPWFFCLAWGFQRAGVHYVGISSRLTAPEVAYILSDSGANMLFGSAYLAPVLDELARIAPDVPQLRFDTPDTMSAEAAIAAMPSEPIADERAGTDMLYSSGTTGRPKGVRIPLPEDPAIDAPNVLMQLAMAAYGLSDRSVYLSPAPLYHAAPLRWSMTIHKLGGTVVVMEKFDPEVTLATIQQYGIDAGQFVPTHFVRMLKLPAEARAKYDVSTLKCAIHAAAPCPVPVKRAMIEWWGPVLFEYYAGTEGNGSTFITSPEWLAKPGSVGRALSGVVHICDENGDDVPTGTEGQIFFEPTDPTAKPFEYHNDPVKTAESRNKHGWTSLGDVGRVDEDGYLFLTDRKSFMIISGGVNIYPQEIENLLVTHPKVADAAVVGGPDPDMGERVIAVVQPLDMADAGPELEAELREYLAPQLSRIKMPKQIDFIEQLPREATGKLYKRHLRDAYWAAAKETA
;
A
#
# COMPACT_ATOMS: atom_id res chain seq x y z
N MET A 1 -1.02 22.21 -6.23
CA MET A 1 -0.99 22.64 -7.67
C MET A 1 -1.27 21.44 -8.56
N HIS A 2 -1.67 21.62 -9.81
CA HIS A 2 -1.84 20.54 -10.80
C HIS A 2 -0.62 20.49 -11.72
N PRO A 3 -0.25 19.33 -12.34
CA PRO A 3 0.86 19.25 -13.30
C PRO A 3 0.82 20.25 -14.44
N SER A 4 -0.38 20.70 -14.88
CA SER A 4 -0.53 21.76 -15.89
C SER A 4 0.15 23.08 -15.52
N VAL A 5 0.29 23.40 -14.24
CA VAL A 5 1.02 24.59 -13.78
C VAL A 5 2.51 24.44 -14.08
N HIS A 6 3.05 23.26 -13.82
CA HIS A 6 4.46 22.94 -14.06
C HIS A 6 4.74 22.76 -15.56
N ALA A 7 3.77 22.21 -16.33
CA ALA A 7 3.86 22.13 -17.78
C ALA A 7 4.02 23.52 -18.45
N ARG A 8 3.37 24.55 -17.91
CA ARG A 8 3.54 25.93 -18.39
C ARG A 8 4.86 26.57 -17.96
N ALA A 9 5.33 26.23 -16.73
CA ALA A 9 6.53 26.84 -16.17
C ALA A 9 7.83 26.16 -16.65
N ASN A 10 7.84 24.84 -16.73
CA ASN A 10 8.98 24.00 -17.06
C ASN A 10 8.55 22.81 -17.93
N PRO A 11 8.16 23.03 -19.20
CA PRO A 11 7.55 22.02 -20.06
C PRO A 11 8.40 20.77 -20.26
N ASP A 12 9.70 20.94 -20.42
CA ASP A 12 10.64 19.86 -20.72
C ASP A 12 11.15 19.10 -19.49
N LYS A 13 10.75 19.53 -18.28
CA LYS A 13 11.15 18.85 -17.06
C LYS A 13 10.54 17.45 -17.02
N PRO A 14 11.33 16.39 -16.70
CA PRO A 14 10.80 15.06 -16.46
C PRO A 14 9.77 15.07 -15.32
N ALA A 15 8.56 14.60 -15.60
CA ALA A 15 7.54 14.33 -14.60
C ALA A 15 7.62 12.86 -14.16
N ILE A 16 7.77 11.95 -15.13
CA ILE A 16 7.80 10.50 -14.92
C ILE A 16 9.03 9.95 -15.65
N VAL A 17 9.76 9.05 -14.99
CA VAL A 17 10.84 8.26 -15.59
C VAL A 17 10.61 6.81 -15.22
N MET A 18 10.57 5.92 -16.20
CA MET A 18 10.52 4.48 -15.98
C MET A 18 11.94 3.96 -15.74
N ALA A 19 12.17 3.32 -14.61
CA ALA A 19 13.53 3.00 -14.15
C ALA A 19 14.26 1.99 -15.06
N ALA A 20 13.57 0.98 -15.58
CA ALA A 20 14.17 -0.08 -16.40
C ALA A 20 14.24 0.31 -17.88
N SER A 21 13.17 0.86 -18.45
CA SER A 21 13.11 1.23 -19.87
C SER A 21 13.80 2.56 -20.16
N GLY A 22 13.89 3.47 -19.17
CA GLY A 22 14.36 4.85 -19.35
C GLY A 22 13.33 5.74 -20.04
N GLU A 23 12.12 5.25 -20.33
CA GLU A 23 11.06 6.07 -20.92
C GLU A 23 10.76 7.27 -20.02
N THR A 24 10.79 8.45 -20.61
CA THR A 24 10.59 9.71 -19.89
C THR A 24 9.38 10.45 -20.45
N ILE A 25 8.49 10.87 -19.55
CA ILE A 25 7.34 11.71 -19.85
C ILE A 25 7.58 13.06 -19.18
N THR A 26 7.66 14.13 -19.97
CA THR A 26 7.82 15.50 -19.46
C THR A 26 6.50 16.03 -18.89
N TYR A 27 6.57 17.16 -18.18
CA TYR A 27 5.36 17.84 -17.69
C TYR A 27 4.45 18.29 -18.84
N ALA A 28 5.00 18.77 -19.95
CA ALA A 28 4.22 19.12 -21.14
C ALA A 28 3.50 17.91 -21.71
N GLU A 29 4.19 16.79 -21.81
CA GLU A 29 3.59 15.56 -22.34
C GLU A 29 2.56 14.97 -21.36
N LEU A 30 2.81 15.01 -20.04
CA LEU A 30 1.84 14.59 -19.02
C LEU A 30 0.56 15.43 -19.09
N ASP A 31 0.69 16.76 -19.21
CA ASP A 31 -0.46 17.65 -19.35
C ASP A 31 -1.25 17.36 -20.62
N ARG A 32 -0.55 17.26 -21.77
CA ARG A 32 -1.15 16.94 -23.07
C ARG A 32 -1.92 15.62 -23.03
N ARG A 33 -1.29 14.52 -22.55
CA ARG A 33 -1.91 13.19 -22.48
C ARG A 33 -3.08 13.18 -21.51
N SER A 34 -2.97 13.83 -20.35
CA SER A 34 -4.06 13.90 -19.38
C SER A 34 -5.26 14.70 -19.88
N ASN A 35 -5.06 15.77 -20.68
CA ASN A 35 -6.12 16.47 -21.39
C ASN A 35 -6.84 15.53 -22.36
N GLN A 36 -6.08 14.82 -23.20
CA GLN A 36 -6.65 13.87 -24.16
C GLN A 36 -7.44 12.74 -23.50
N VAL A 37 -6.99 12.24 -22.34
CA VAL A 37 -7.74 11.27 -21.53
C VAL A 37 -9.06 11.87 -21.06
N ALA A 38 -9.07 13.10 -20.53
CA ALA A 38 -10.29 13.77 -20.09
C ALA A 38 -11.28 13.99 -21.26
N GLN A 39 -10.78 14.41 -22.42
CA GLN A 39 -11.56 14.54 -23.65
C GLN A 39 -12.16 13.20 -24.11
N LEU A 40 -11.37 12.12 -24.04
CA LEU A 40 -11.84 10.77 -24.35
C LEU A 40 -13.00 10.38 -23.43
N LEU A 41 -12.92 10.62 -22.12
CA LEU A 41 -14.01 10.35 -21.20
C LEU A 41 -15.27 11.12 -21.58
N ARG A 42 -15.17 12.42 -21.88
CA ARG A 42 -16.32 13.23 -22.32
C ARG A 42 -16.91 12.72 -23.64
N SER A 43 -16.08 12.30 -24.60
CA SER A 43 -16.55 11.70 -25.87
C SER A 43 -17.35 10.41 -25.65
N ARG A 44 -17.08 9.71 -24.55
CA ARG A 44 -17.80 8.49 -24.12
C ARG A 44 -18.95 8.77 -23.15
N ARG A 45 -19.31 10.04 -22.94
CA ARG A 45 -20.36 10.50 -22.02
C ARG A 45 -20.10 10.15 -20.55
N ILE A 46 -18.83 9.99 -20.19
CA ILE A 46 -18.39 9.81 -18.80
C ILE A 46 -18.15 11.21 -18.22
N GLY A 47 -18.89 11.55 -17.18
CA GLY A 47 -18.98 12.88 -16.59
C GLY A 47 -18.53 12.97 -15.14
N ILE A 48 -18.79 14.13 -14.54
CA ILE A 48 -18.44 14.40 -13.13
C ILE A 48 -19.20 13.42 -12.22
N GLY A 49 -18.47 12.79 -11.30
CA GLY A 49 -19.00 11.82 -10.32
C GLY A 49 -19.12 10.39 -10.82
N ASP A 50 -18.96 10.15 -12.13
CA ASP A 50 -18.86 8.80 -12.68
C ASP A 50 -17.61 8.08 -12.19
N THR A 51 -17.54 6.77 -12.38
CA THR A 51 -16.40 5.95 -11.99
C THR A 51 -15.72 5.34 -13.22
N VAL A 52 -14.39 5.37 -13.24
CA VAL A 52 -13.56 4.69 -14.24
C VAL A 52 -12.52 3.81 -13.54
N ALA A 53 -12.08 2.75 -14.21
CA ALA A 53 -11.11 1.81 -13.64
C ALA A 53 -9.86 1.71 -14.52
N MET A 54 -8.73 1.43 -13.88
CA MET A 54 -7.48 1.05 -14.52
C MET A 54 -6.89 -0.17 -13.83
N CYS A 55 -6.56 -1.19 -14.62
CA CYS A 55 -5.91 -2.41 -14.19
C CYS A 55 -4.62 -2.53 -15.00
N LEU A 56 -3.53 -2.01 -14.44
CA LEU A 56 -2.21 -1.89 -15.08
C LEU A 56 -1.13 -2.33 -14.10
N GLU A 57 -0.06 -2.90 -14.61
CA GLU A 57 1.24 -2.94 -13.94
C GLU A 57 1.78 -1.50 -13.74
N ASN A 58 3.00 -1.34 -13.21
CA ASN A 58 3.67 -0.04 -13.21
C ASN A 58 4.01 0.33 -14.65
N HIS A 59 3.16 1.15 -15.25
CA HIS A 59 3.12 1.44 -16.67
C HIS A 59 3.29 2.96 -16.93
N PRO A 60 3.95 3.41 -18.00
CA PRO A 60 4.14 4.83 -18.29
C PRO A 60 2.83 5.63 -18.33
N TRP A 61 1.76 5.03 -18.83
CA TRP A 61 0.44 5.66 -18.91
C TRP A 61 -0.32 5.77 -17.59
N PHE A 62 0.14 5.12 -16.51
CA PHE A 62 -0.59 5.07 -15.25
C PHE A 62 -0.95 6.48 -14.73
N PHE A 63 0.05 7.35 -14.67
CA PHE A 63 -0.18 8.73 -14.20
C PHE A 63 -0.83 9.62 -15.24
N CYS A 64 -0.65 9.36 -16.55
CA CYS A 64 -1.39 10.07 -17.58
C CYS A 64 -2.90 9.84 -17.44
N LEU A 65 -3.30 8.60 -17.16
CA LEU A 65 -4.69 8.24 -16.84
C LEU A 65 -5.14 8.88 -15.53
N ALA A 66 -4.39 8.69 -14.43
CA ALA A 66 -4.77 9.21 -13.12
C ALA A 66 -5.00 10.74 -13.14
N TRP A 67 -4.13 11.50 -13.83
CA TRP A 67 -4.29 12.94 -13.98
C TRP A 67 -5.42 13.32 -14.95
N GLY A 68 -5.64 12.53 -16.01
CA GLY A 68 -6.79 12.70 -16.89
C GLY A 68 -8.12 12.47 -16.17
N PHE A 69 -8.18 11.46 -15.30
CA PHE A 69 -9.34 11.15 -14.46
C PHE A 69 -9.56 12.24 -13.40
N GLN A 70 -8.46 12.68 -12.77
CA GLN A 70 -8.52 13.74 -11.77
C GLN A 70 -9.11 15.03 -12.36
N ARG A 71 -8.65 15.49 -13.54
CA ARG A 71 -9.19 16.72 -14.16
C ARG A 71 -10.59 16.54 -14.73
N ALA A 72 -11.02 15.31 -15.01
CA ALA A 72 -12.36 15.02 -15.48
C ALA A 72 -13.42 14.97 -14.36
N GLY A 73 -13.04 15.09 -13.10
CA GLY A 73 -13.97 15.06 -11.98
C GLY A 73 -14.58 13.70 -11.71
N VAL A 74 -13.93 12.61 -12.11
CA VAL A 74 -14.43 11.25 -11.91
C VAL A 74 -13.79 10.60 -10.68
N HIS A 75 -14.44 9.54 -10.18
CA HIS A 75 -13.81 8.61 -9.28
C HIS A 75 -12.99 7.61 -10.11
N TYR A 76 -11.74 7.33 -9.71
CA TYR A 76 -10.92 6.37 -10.43
C TYR A 76 -10.40 5.25 -9.54
N VAL A 77 -10.55 4.02 -10.05
CA VAL A 77 -10.22 2.80 -9.32
C VAL A 77 -8.93 2.22 -9.87
N GLY A 78 -7.87 2.23 -9.07
CA GLY A 78 -6.66 1.45 -9.34
C GLY A 78 -6.88 0.00 -8.93
N ILE A 79 -6.92 -0.90 -9.90
CA ILE A 79 -7.14 -2.33 -9.68
C ILE A 79 -5.80 -3.07 -9.74
N SER A 80 -5.56 -3.97 -8.79
CA SER A 80 -4.36 -4.78 -8.77
C SER A 80 -4.24 -5.65 -10.02
N SER A 81 -3.10 -5.55 -10.71
CA SER A 81 -2.75 -6.37 -11.87
C SER A 81 -2.53 -7.86 -11.55
N ARG A 82 -2.65 -8.26 -10.30
CA ARG A 82 -2.49 -9.65 -9.84
C ARG A 82 -3.81 -10.35 -9.55
N LEU A 83 -4.93 -9.64 -9.68
CA LEU A 83 -6.26 -10.22 -9.46
C LEU A 83 -6.68 -11.07 -10.65
N THR A 84 -7.49 -12.08 -10.35
CA THR A 84 -8.17 -12.89 -11.36
C THR A 84 -9.30 -12.13 -12.03
N ALA A 85 -9.75 -12.55 -13.19
CA ALA A 85 -10.86 -11.90 -13.90
C ALA A 85 -12.16 -11.82 -13.07
N PRO A 86 -12.60 -12.85 -12.31
CA PRO A 86 -13.74 -12.73 -11.42
C PRO A 86 -13.59 -11.69 -10.31
N GLU A 87 -12.38 -11.54 -9.74
CA GLU A 87 -12.13 -10.51 -8.72
C GLU A 87 -12.15 -9.10 -9.31
N VAL A 88 -11.58 -8.92 -10.50
CA VAL A 88 -11.66 -7.64 -11.22
C VAL A 88 -13.11 -7.33 -11.61
N ALA A 89 -13.88 -8.30 -12.11
CA ALA A 89 -15.30 -8.14 -12.45
C ALA A 89 -16.13 -7.71 -11.23
N TYR A 90 -15.83 -8.28 -10.05
CA TYR A 90 -16.46 -7.85 -8.80
C TYR A 90 -16.20 -6.36 -8.52
N ILE A 91 -14.94 -5.91 -8.60
CA ILE A 91 -14.58 -4.50 -8.36
C ILE A 91 -15.24 -3.57 -9.38
N LEU A 92 -15.28 -3.94 -10.67
CA LEU A 92 -15.93 -3.16 -11.71
C LEU A 92 -17.43 -3.00 -11.44
N SER A 93 -18.09 -4.08 -11.06
CA SER A 93 -19.52 -4.07 -10.73
C SER A 93 -19.82 -3.28 -9.45
N ASP A 94 -19.05 -3.50 -8.38
CA ASP A 94 -19.26 -2.84 -7.09
C ASP A 94 -19.00 -1.33 -7.18
N SER A 95 -17.93 -0.92 -7.88
CA SER A 95 -17.59 0.50 -8.07
C SER A 95 -18.49 1.22 -9.06
N GLY A 96 -19.24 0.48 -9.89
CA GLY A 96 -20.02 1.04 -10.98
C GLY A 96 -19.15 1.64 -12.08
N ALA A 97 -18.00 1.02 -12.38
CA ALA A 97 -17.04 1.53 -13.38
C ALA A 97 -17.64 1.53 -14.79
N ASN A 98 -17.64 2.70 -15.44
CA ASN A 98 -18.17 2.90 -16.79
C ASN A 98 -17.19 2.50 -17.90
N MET A 99 -15.90 2.37 -17.57
CA MET A 99 -14.82 2.00 -18.50
C MET A 99 -13.65 1.42 -17.74
N LEU A 100 -12.93 0.48 -18.37
CA LEU A 100 -11.70 -0.11 -17.89
C LEU A 100 -10.54 0.19 -18.86
N PHE A 101 -9.42 0.68 -18.33
CA PHE A 101 -8.14 0.74 -19.02
C PHE A 101 -7.23 -0.39 -18.53
N GLY A 102 -6.66 -1.15 -19.44
CA GLY A 102 -5.74 -2.25 -19.16
C GLY A 102 -4.54 -2.25 -20.10
N SER A 103 -3.64 -3.23 -19.98
CA SER A 103 -2.47 -3.40 -20.86
C SER A 103 -2.44 -4.78 -21.49
N ALA A 104 -1.68 -4.95 -22.57
CA ALA A 104 -1.46 -6.24 -23.22
C ALA A 104 -0.79 -7.26 -22.26
N TYR A 105 -0.05 -6.79 -21.24
CA TYR A 105 0.51 -7.66 -20.21
C TYR A 105 -0.57 -8.46 -19.46
N LEU A 106 -1.77 -7.92 -19.34
CA LEU A 106 -2.92 -8.53 -18.66
C LEU A 106 -3.91 -9.19 -19.65
N ALA A 107 -3.53 -9.41 -20.90
CA ALA A 107 -4.43 -9.94 -21.93
C ALA A 107 -5.27 -11.15 -21.49
N PRO A 108 -4.74 -12.20 -20.81
CA PRO A 108 -5.56 -13.33 -20.39
C PRO A 108 -6.71 -12.95 -19.44
N VAL A 109 -6.46 -12.04 -18.49
CA VAL A 109 -7.46 -11.54 -17.56
C VAL A 109 -8.48 -10.67 -18.28
N LEU A 110 -8.03 -9.77 -19.16
CA LEU A 110 -8.89 -8.86 -19.92
C LEU A 110 -9.77 -9.58 -20.94
N ASP A 111 -9.28 -10.67 -21.54
CA ASP A 111 -10.06 -11.50 -22.47
C ASP A 111 -11.17 -12.27 -21.74
N GLU A 112 -10.89 -12.75 -20.55
CA GLU A 112 -11.91 -13.37 -19.70
C GLU A 112 -12.93 -12.33 -19.21
N LEU A 113 -12.47 -11.14 -18.79
CA LEU A 113 -13.34 -10.02 -18.40
C LEU A 113 -14.29 -9.60 -19.52
N ALA A 114 -13.85 -9.58 -20.77
CA ALA A 114 -14.72 -9.25 -21.91
C ALA A 114 -15.91 -10.23 -22.05
N ARG A 115 -15.78 -11.45 -21.50
CA ARG A 115 -16.86 -12.45 -21.49
C ARG A 115 -17.76 -12.38 -20.25
N ILE A 116 -17.18 -12.10 -19.06
CA ILE A 116 -17.91 -12.13 -17.79
C ILE A 116 -18.45 -10.76 -17.35
N ALA A 117 -17.89 -9.67 -17.89
CA ALA A 117 -18.31 -8.30 -17.66
C ALA A 117 -18.39 -7.50 -18.97
N PRO A 118 -19.21 -7.96 -19.97
CA PRO A 118 -19.26 -7.39 -21.32
C PRO A 118 -19.79 -5.95 -21.37
N ASP A 119 -20.50 -5.52 -20.34
CA ASP A 119 -21.12 -4.18 -20.27
C ASP A 119 -20.10 -3.07 -19.93
N VAL A 120 -18.89 -3.43 -19.49
CA VAL A 120 -17.82 -2.48 -19.20
C VAL A 120 -16.84 -2.41 -20.38
N PRO A 121 -16.88 -1.34 -21.19
CA PRO A 121 -15.95 -1.17 -22.31
C PRO A 121 -14.51 -1.17 -21.84
N GLN A 122 -13.62 -1.84 -22.60
CA GLN A 122 -12.20 -1.92 -22.32
C GLN A 122 -11.38 -1.19 -23.38
N LEU A 123 -10.37 -0.45 -22.95
CA LEU A 123 -9.29 0.05 -23.80
C LEU A 123 -7.96 -0.52 -23.29
N ARG A 124 -7.10 -0.97 -24.23
CA ARG A 124 -5.87 -1.68 -23.89
C ARG A 124 -4.65 -0.96 -24.46
N PHE A 125 -3.65 -0.76 -23.63
CA PHE A 125 -2.33 -0.29 -24.01
C PHE A 125 -1.46 -1.41 -24.57
N ASP A 126 -0.41 -1.05 -25.31
CA ASP A 126 0.60 -1.95 -25.88
C ASP A 126 0.01 -3.01 -26.83
N THR A 127 -1.13 -2.72 -27.45
CA THR A 127 -1.72 -3.58 -28.47
C THR A 127 -1.40 -3.04 -29.86
N PRO A 128 -1.10 -3.92 -30.85
CA PRO A 128 -0.79 -3.48 -32.22
C PRO A 128 -2.01 -2.96 -32.99
N ASP A 129 -3.18 -2.91 -32.37
CA ASP A 129 -4.44 -2.56 -32.99
C ASP A 129 -4.57 -1.02 -33.10
N THR A 130 -5.19 -0.55 -34.20
CA THR A 130 -5.66 0.84 -34.36
C THR A 130 -6.73 1.23 -33.34
N MET A 131 -7.29 0.27 -32.61
CA MET A 131 -8.23 0.43 -31.51
C MET A 131 -7.54 0.45 -30.14
N SER A 132 -6.23 0.58 -30.08
CA SER A 132 -5.48 0.66 -28.83
C SER A 132 -5.87 1.88 -27.99
N ALA A 133 -5.60 1.81 -26.68
CA ALA A 133 -5.86 2.94 -25.79
C ALA A 133 -5.07 4.18 -26.24
N GLU A 134 -3.81 4.00 -26.66
CA GLU A 134 -2.96 5.09 -27.17
C GLU A 134 -3.58 5.75 -28.39
N ALA A 135 -4.05 4.97 -29.37
CA ALA A 135 -4.66 5.49 -30.59
C ALA A 135 -5.96 6.25 -30.28
N ALA A 136 -6.81 5.67 -29.40
CA ALA A 136 -8.05 6.31 -28.98
C ALA A 136 -7.81 7.63 -28.24
N ILE A 137 -6.79 7.69 -27.37
CA ILE A 137 -6.41 8.89 -26.62
C ILE A 137 -5.77 9.91 -27.58
N ALA A 138 -4.83 9.50 -28.44
CA ALA A 138 -4.14 10.38 -29.36
C ALA A 138 -5.07 11.07 -30.38
N ALA A 139 -6.23 10.45 -30.68
CA ALA A 139 -7.25 11.04 -31.55
C ALA A 139 -8.03 12.18 -30.89
N MET A 140 -7.90 12.39 -29.57
CA MET A 140 -8.63 13.41 -28.85
C MET A 140 -7.88 14.77 -28.86
N PRO A 141 -8.63 15.89 -28.74
CA PRO A 141 -8.04 17.21 -28.55
C PRO A 141 -7.11 17.27 -27.33
N SER A 142 -6.05 18.05 -27.41
CA SER A 142 -5.08 18.25 -26.31
C SER A 142 -5.43 19.43 -25.39
N GLU A 143 -6.47 20.17 -25.71
CA GLU A 143 -6.96 21.28 -24.91
C GLU A 143 -7.76 20.77 -23.71
N PRO A 144 -7.77 21.51 -22.58
CA PRO A 144 -8.59 21.20 -21.44
C PRO A 144 -10.08 21.04 -21.80
N ILE A 145 -10.79 20.17 -21.09
CA ILE A 145 -12.26 20.11 -21.15
C ILE A 145 -12.85 21.37 -20.51
N ALA A 146 -14.03 21.80 -20.98
CA ALA A 146 -14.65 23.04 -20.51
C ALA A 146 -15.14 22.99 -19.06
N ASP A 147 -15.38 21.80 -18.53
CA ASP A 147 -15.93 21.53 -17.20
C ASP A 147 -14.91 20.81 -16.29
N GLU A 148 -13.61 21.23 -16.35
CA GLU A 148 -12.60 20.67 -15.45
C GLU A 148 -13.03 20.79 -13.99
N ARG A 149 -12.89 19.67 -13.27
CA ARG A 149 -13.17 19.57 -11.84
C ARG A 149 -12.29 18.52 -11.21
N ALA A 150 -11.84 18.76 -9.98
CA ALA A 150 -11.03 17.80 -9.24
C ALA A 150 -11.80 16.50 -8.97
N GLY A 151 -11.33 15.40 -9.55
CA GLY A 151 -11.71 14.02 -9.25
C GLY A 151 -10.87 13.45 -8.10
N THR A 152 -11.18 12.22 -7.70
CA THR A 152 -10.47 11.54 -6.61
C THR A 152 -10.37 10.04 -6.84
N ASP A 153 -9.41 9.42 -6.19
CA ASP A 153 -9.30 7.97 -6.18
C ASP A 153 -10.42 7.32 -5.34
N MET A 154 -10.86 6.16 -5.79
CA MET A 154 -11.67 5.21 -5.05
C MET A 154 -10.90 3.90 -4.98
N LEU A 155 -10.38 3.56 -3.82
CA LEU A 155 -9.47 2.44 -3.67
C LEU A 155 -10.14 1.27 -2.96
N TYR A 156 -9.74 0.07 -3.36
CA TYR A 156 -10.18 -1.17 -2.75
C TYR A 156 -9.10 -1.69 -1.81
N SER A 157 -9.46 -1.82 -0.52
CA SER A 157 -8.62 -2.48 0.45
C SER A 157 -8.86 -3.99 0.41
N SER A 158 -7.79 -4.78 0.51
CA SER A 158 -7.93 -6.22 0.71
C SER A 158 -8.57 -6.46 2.07
N GLY A 159 -9.85 -6.78 2.06
CA GLY A 159 -10.57 -7.11 3.29
C GLY A 159 -9.95 -8.34 3.96
N THR A 160 -9.66 -8.26 5.27
CA THR A 160 -9.26 -9.43 6.08
C THR A 160 -10.33 -10.53 6.11
N THR A 161 -11.55 -10.21 5.65
CA THR A 161 -12.75 -11.05 5.77
C THR A 161 -13.27 -11.59 4.43
N GLY A 162 -12.58 -11.41 3.31
CA GLY A 162 -13.01 -11.96 2.01
C GLY A 162 -12.88 -11.01 0.84
N ARG A 163 -13.99 -10.44 0.36
CA ARG A 163 -13.99 -9.57 -0.84
C ARG A 163 -13.32 -8.22 -0.55
N PRO A 164 -12.64 -7.62 -1.53
CA PRO A 164 -12.09 -6.28 -1.42
C PRO A 164 -13.21 -5.27 -1.08
N LYS A 165 -12.88 -4.28 -0.23
CA LYS A 165 -13.80 -3.23 0.20
C LYS A 165 -13.44 -1.92 -0.47
N GLY A 166 -14.40 -1.31 -1.15
CA GLY A 166 -14.23 0.01 -1.74
C GLY A 166 -14.30 1.11 -0.69
N VAL A 167 -13.35 2.02 -0.72
CA VAL A 167 -13.39 3.26 0.07
C VAL A 167 -13.68 4.40 -0.90
N ARG A 168 -14.92 4.87 -0.90
CA ARG A 168 -15.35 5.97 -1.77
C ARG A 168 -15.25 7.29 -1.02
N ILE A 169 -14.24 8.07 -1.37
CA ILE A 169 -14.05 9.43 -0.83
C ILE A 169 -14.95 10.38 -1.65
N PRO A 170 -15.71 11.29 -1.03
CA PRO A 170 -16.43 12.33 -1.76
C PRO A 170 -15.50 13.14 -2.67
N LEU A 171 -16.01 13.60 -3.80
CA LEU A 171 -15.27 14.54 -4.64
C LEU A 171 -14.87 15.78 -3.80
N PRO A 172 -13.70 16.39 -4.07
CA PRO A 172 -13.28 17.60 -3.36
C PRO A 172 -14.35 18.69 -3.41
N GLU A 173 -14.57 19.37 -2.29
CA GLU A 173 -15.51 20.49 -2.19
C GLU A 173 -15.07 21.66 -3.08
N ASP A 174 -13.77 22.01 -3.02
CA ASP A 174 -13.17 22.91 -3.98
C ASP A 174 -13.01 22.20 -5.34
N PRO A 175 -13.72 22.63 -6.37
CA PRO A 175 -13.67 22.00 -7.68
C PRO A 175 -12.36 22.25 -8.44
N ALA A 176 -11.53 23.19 -7.99
CA ALA A 176 -10.32 23.57 -8.70
C ALA A 176 -9.30 22.41 -8.73
N ILE A 177 -8.88 22.03 -9.94
CA ILE A 177 -7.94 20.93 -10.14
C ILE A 177 -6.56 21.21 -9.52
N ASP A 178 -6.19 22.47 -9.35
CA ASP A 178 -4.93 22.92 -8.79
C ASP A 178 -4.99 23.31 -7.31
N ALA A 179 -6.14 23.11 -6.65
CA ALA A 179 -6.28 23.33 -5.22
C ALA A 179 -5.23 22.54 -4.42
N PRO A 180 -4.60 23.15 -3.41
CA PRO A 180 -3.70 22.44 -2.51
C PRO A 180 -4.49 21.42 -1.69
N ASN A 181 -3.84 20.29 -1.38
CA ASN A 181 -4.41 19.30 -0.46
C ASN A 181 -3.52 19.09 0.77
N VAL A 182 -4.07 18.48 1.80
CA VAL A 182 -3.40 18.23 3.08
C VAL A 182 -2.10 17.43 2.90
N LEU A 183 -2.12 16.39 2.03
CA LEU A 183 -0.94 15.56 1.80
C LEU A 183 0.21 16.36 1.16
N MET A 184 -0.09 17.30 0.25
CA MET A 184 0.93 18.17 -0.34
C MET A 184 1.55 19.11 0.72
N GLN A 185 0.74 19.68 1.60
CA GLN A 185 1.24 20.53 2.69
C GLN A 185 2.11 19.74 3.66
N LEU A 186 1.68 18.52 4.00
CA LEU A 186 2.44 17.59 4.83
C LEU A 186 3.77 17.19 4.18
N ALA A 187 3.76 16.89 2.88
CA ALA A 187 4.95 16.53 2.12
C ALA A 187 6.02 17.63 2.17
N MET A 188 5.61 18.89 2.08
CA MET A 188 6.51 20.04 2.21
C MET A 188 6.99 20.23 3.66
N ALA A 189 6.08 20.22 4.62
CA ALA A 189 6.37 20.63 5.99
C ALA A 189 7.11 19.56 6.80
N ALA A 190 6.69 18.29 6.71
CA ALA A 190 7.22 17.20 7.52
C ALA A 190 8.32 16.40 6.80
N TYR A 191 8.29 16.34 5.47
CA TYR A 191 9.21 15.51 4.70
C TYR A 191 10.20 16.32 3.85
N GLY A 192 10.07 17.65 3.81
CA GLY A 192 10.97 18.54 3.07
C GLY A 192 10.92 18.39 1.55
N LEU A 193 9.84 17.80 1.01
CA LEU A 193 9.69 17.56 -0.42
C LEU A 193 9.35 18.85 -1.18
N SER A 194 9.82 18.97 -2.41
CA SER A 194 9.68 20.18 -3.21
C SER A 194 9.65 19.88 -4.72
N ASP A 195 9.64 20.93 -5.52
CA ASP A 195 9.79 20.84 -6.98
C ASP A 195 11.12 20.25 -7.43
N ARG A 196 12.15 20.24 -6.58
CA ARG A 196 13.46 19.67 -6.86
C ARG A 196 13.59 18.19 -6.51
N SER A 197 12.60 17.62 -5.83
CA SER A 197 12.63 16.22 -5.40
C SER A 197 12.64 15.28 -6.60
N VAL A 198 13.53 14.28 -6.54
CA VAL A 198 13.57 13.11 -7.41
C VAL A 198 13.15 11.91 -6.58
N TYR A 199 11.94 11.47 -6.81
CA TYR A 199 11.25 10.52 -5.94
C TYR A 199 11.17 9.13 -6.55
N LEU A 200 11.55 8.10 -5.79
CA LEU A 200 11.45 6.70 -6.19
C LEU A 200 10.13 6.07 -5.75
N SER A 201 9.42 5.48 -6.70
CA SER A 201 8.22 4.65 -6.47
C SER A 201 8.49 3.19 -6.85
N PRO A 202 8.95 2.34 -5.91
CA PRO A 202 9.30 0.95 -6.18
C PRO A 202 8.12 -0.02 -6.03
N ALA A 203 7.01 0.42 -5.47
CA ALA A 203 5.81 -0.38 -5.21
C ALA A 203 4.75 -0.20 -6.31
N PRO A 204 3.78 -1.13 -6.44
CA PRO A 204 2.74 -1.03 -7.45
C PRO A 204 1.85 0.20 -7.27
N LEU A 205 1.64 0.92 -8.35
CA LEU A 205 0.95 2.22 -8.39
C LEU A 205 -0.56 2.14 -8.09
N TYR A 206 -1.18 0.98 -8.21
CA TYR A 206 -2.60 0.79 -7.90
C TYR A 206 -2.93 0.83 -6.40
N HIS A 207 -1.92 0.91 -5.53
CA HIS A 207 -2.11 1.07 -4.09
C HIS A 207 -2.13 2.54 -3.65
N ALA A 208 -2.82 2.81 -2.53
CA ALA A 208 -3.02 4.16 -2.01
C ALA A 208 -1.72 4.95 -1.83
N ALA A 209 -0.73 4.38 -1.15
CA ALA A 209 0.50 5.10 -0.83
C ALA A 209 1.35 5.40 -2.09
N PRO A 210 1.72 4.42 -2.95
CA PRO A 210 2.46 4.72 -4.18
C PRO A 210 1.75 5.70 -5.10
N LEU A 211 0.43 5.57 -5.26
CA LEU A 211 -0.38 6.47 -6.08
C LEU A 211 -0.37 7.90 -5.52
N ARG A 212 -0.82 8.05 -4.27
CA ARG A 212 -1.03 9.36 -3.65
C ARG A 212 0.28 10.11 -3.44
N TRP A 213 1.36 9.44 -3.01
CA TRP A 213 2.67 10.06 -2.87
C TRP A 213 3.25 10.51 -4.22
N SER A 214 3.22 9.66 -5.24
CA SER A 214 3.71 10.03 -6.58
C SER A 214 2.93 11.18 -7.18
N MET A 215 1.59 11.17 -7.08
CA MET A 215 0.78 12.32 -7.51
C MET A 215 1.06 13.58 -6.70
N THR A 216 1.43 13.45 -5.43
CA THR A 216 1.85 14.60 -4.60
C THR A 216 3.16 15.19 -5.10
N ILE A 217 4.14 14.36 -5.49
CA ILE A 217 5.38 14.84 -6.12
C ILE A 217 5.07 15.59 -7.42
N HIS A 218 4.17 15.09 -8.25
CA HIS A 218 3.73 15.81 -9.46
C HIS A 218 3.04 17.14 -9.12
N LYS A 219 2.27 17.22 -8.04
CA LYS A 219 1.67 18.49 -7.56
C LYS A 219 2.74 19.49 -7.12
N LEU A 220 3.84 19.02 -6.54
CA LEU A 220 4.98 19.84 -6.15
C LEU A 220 5.84 20.27 -7.34
N GLY A 221 5.77 19.55 -8.46
CA GLY A 221 6.61 19.77 -9.64
C GLY A 221 7.92 18.97 -9.64
N GLY A 222 8.04 17.96 -8.79
CA GLY A 222 9.18 17.03 -8.73
C GLY A 222 9.14 15.96 -9.83
N THR A 223 10.14 15.09 -9.87
CA THR A 223 10.24 13.97 -10.81
C THR A 223 9.95 12.66 -10.07
N VAL A 224 9.10 11.81 -10.64
CA VAL A 224 8.81 10.46 -10.12
C VAL A 224 9.55 9.44 -10.98
N VAL A 225 10.45 8.68 -10.37
CA VAL A 225 11.10 7.51 -10.97
C VAL A 225 10.33 6.27 -10.55
N VAL A 226 9.72 5.58 -11.51
CA VAL A 226 8.88 4.40 -11.29
C VAL A 226 9.66 3.14 -11.60
N MET A 227 9.78 2.23 -10.66
CA MET A 227 10.27 0.89 -10.95
C MET A 227 9.14 0.03 -11.50
N GLU A 228 9.36 -0.62 -12.63
CA GLU A 228 8.39 -1.56 -13.24
C GLU A 228 8.17 -2.76 -12.31
N LYS A 229 9.23 -3.20 -11.64
CA LYS A 229 9.21 -4.27 -10.65
C LYS A 229 10.27 -4.02 -9.59
N PHE A 230 9.92 -4.21 -8.32
CA PHE A 230 10.89 -4.13 -7.25
C PHE A 230 11.94 -5.24 -7.33
N ASP A 231 13.21 -4.84 -7.33
CA ASP A 231 14.37 -5.68 -7.11
C ASP A 231 15.32 -4.95 -6.14
N PRO A 232 15.89 -5.62 -5.12
CA PRO A 232 16.67 -4.95 -4.09
C PRO A 232 17.96 -4.32 -4.63
N GLU A 233 18.71 -4.99 -5.53
CA GLU A 233 19.95 -4.44 -6.07
C GLU A 233 19.68 -3.37 -7.13
N VAL A 234 18.68 -3.58 -8.01
CA VAL A 234 18.25 -2.57 -8.97
C VAL A 234 17.73 -1.32 -8.27
N THR A 235 17.10 -1.44 -7.10
CA THR A 235 16.67 -0.29 -6.30
C THR A 235 17.87 0.60 -5.92
N LEU A 236 18.95 0.00 -5.42
CA LEU A 236 20.17 0.74 -5.06
C LEU A 236 20.83 1.39 -6.28
N ALA A 237 20.90 0.66 -7.40
CA ALA A 237 21.40 1.18 -8.66
C ALA A 237 20.57 2.38 -9.15
N THR A 238 19.25 2.29 -9.06
CA THR A 238 18.31 3.36 -9.45
C THR A 238 18.49 4.60 -8.58
N ILE A 239 18.67 4.43 -7.27
CA ILE A 239 18.94 5.54 -6.34
C ILE A 239 20.17 6.32 -6.80
N GLN A 240 21.27 5.63 -7.06
CA GLN A 240 22.50 6.26 -7.53
C GLN A 240 22.34 6.88 -8.93
N GLN A 241 21.76 6.13 -9.88
CA GLN A 241 21.65 6.53 -11.28
C GLN A 241 20.88 7.83 -11.47
N TYR A 242 19.76 7.97 -10.76
CA TYR A 242 18.86 9.12 -10.89
C TYR A 242 19.04 10.17 -9.79
N GLY A 243 19.97 9.96 -8.84
CA GLY A 243 20.18 10.88 -7.72
C GLY A 243 18.92 11.02 -6.86
N ILE A 244 18.27 9.90 -6.57
CA ILE A 244 17.03 9.88 -5.79
C ILE A 244 17.25 10.51 -4.42
N ASP A 245 16.46 11.53 -4.08
CA ASP A 245 16.51 12.17 -2.76
C ASP A 245 15.35 11.77 -1.85
N ALA A 246 14.26 11.22 -2.41
CA ALA A 246 13.11 10.75 -1.66
C ALA A 246 12.52 9.46 -2.25
N GLY A 247 11.78 8.70 -1.45
CA GLY A 247 11.05 7.51 -1.93
C GLY A 247 10.13 6.91 -0.88
N GLN A 248 9.17 6.09 -1.34
CA GLN A 248 8.25 5.39 -0.43
C GLN A 248 8.47 3.89 -0.53
N PHE A 249 8.69 3.27 0.62
CA PHE A 249 9.06 1.87 0.76
C PHE A 249 8.07 1.13 1.66
N VAL A 250 8.21 -0.19 1.69
CA VAL A 250 7.54 -1.05 2.66
C VAL A 250 8.59 -1.91 3.40
N PRO A 251 8.32 -2.39 4.61
CA PRO A 251 9.29 -3.13 5.41
C PRO A 251 9.91 -4.34 4.69
N THR A 252 9.15 -5.03 3.83
CA THR A 252 9.69 -6.14 3.02
C THR A 252 10.76 -5.70 2.02
N HIS A 253 10.72 -4.46 1.51
CA HIS A 253 11.80 -3.90 0.70
C HIS A 253 13.09 -3.79 1.52
N PHE A 254 13.00 -3.28 2.73
CA PHE A 254 14.13 -3.17 3.64
C PHE A 254 14.75 -4.52 3.99
N VAL A 255 13.91 -5.49 4.36
CA VAL A 255 14.36 -6.87 4.65
C VAL A 255 15.13 -7.44 3.46
N ARG A 256 14.60 -7.31 2.24
CA ARG A 256 15.25 -7.84 1.03
C ARG A 256 16.54 -7.11 0.68
N MET A 257 16.61 -5.79 0.85
CA MET A 257 17.83 -5.01 0.62
C MET A 257 18.92 -5.34 1.66
N LEU A 258 18.55 -5.51 2.93
CA LEU A 258 19.51 -5.89 3.99
C LEU A 258 20.07 -7.30 3.81
N LYS A 259 19.35 -8.18 3.12
CA LYS A 259 19.80 -9.56 2.78
C LYS A 259 20.74 -9.63 1.58
N LEU A 260 20.93 -8.53 0.85
CA LEU A 260 21.97 -8.47 -0.16
C LEU A 260 23.36 -8.64 0.50
N PRO A 261 24.31 -9.31 -0.17
CA PRO A 261 25.71 -9.36 0.27
C PRO A 261 26.27 -7.96 0.57
N ALA A 262 27.15 -7.86 1.56
CA ALA A 262 27.73 -6.58 1.96
C ALA A 262 28.43 -5.86 0.78
N GLU A 263 29.11 -6.63 -0.08
CA GLU A 263 29.78 -6.12 -1.27
C GLU A 263 28.78 -5.53 -2.28
N ALA A 264 27.63 -6.17 -2.47
CA ALA A 264 26.58 -5.66 -3.34
C ALA A 264 25.98 -4.36 -2.79
N ARG A 265 25.75 -4.28 -1.46
CA ARG A 265 25.28 -3.06 -0.80
C ARG A 265 26.27 -1.91 -0.87
N ALA A 266 27.56 -2.20 -0.74
CA ALA A 266 28.64 -1.21 -0.78
C ALA A 266 28.96 -0.69 -2.18
N LYS A 267 28.44 -1.34 -3.23
CA LYS A 267 28.71 -0.98 -4.64
C LYS A 267 28.02 0.32 -5.04
N TYR A 268 26.92 0.70 -4.38
CA TYR A 268 26.07 1.80 -4.78
C TYR A 268 26.10 2.95 -3.77
N ASP A 269 26.21 4.16 -4.27
CA ASP A 269 26.08 5.38 -3.46
C ASP A 269 24.61 5.77 -3.30
N VAL A 270 24.11 5.68 -2.07
CA VAL A 270 22.75 6.06 -1.69
C VAL A 270 22.72 7.35 -0.88
N SER A 271 23.82 8.10 -0.80
CA SER A 271 23.96 9.32 0.03
C SER A 271 23.06 10.49 -0.42
N THR A 272 22.49 10.41 -1.62
CA THR A 272 21.52 11.39 -2.11
C THR A 272 20.18 11.33 -1.37
N LEU A 273 19.85 10.16 -0.74
CA LEU A 273 18.60 9.99 0.01
C LEU A 273 18.54 10.94 1.20
N LYS A 274 17.44 11.68 1.31
CA LYS A 274 17.10 12.56 2.43
C LYS A 274 15.81 12.17 3.11
N CYS A 275 14.94 11.44 2.38
CA CYS A 275 13.62 11.10 2.85
C CYS A 275 13.21 9.70 2.33
N ALA A 276 13.29 8.70 3.20
CA ALA A 276 12.81 7.34 2.94
C ALA A 276 11.55 7.08 3.77
N ILE A 277 10.39 7.26 3.15
CA ILE A 277 9.09 7.07 3.79
C ILE A 277 8.77 5.58 3.80
N HIS A 278 8.30 5.03 4.92
CA HIS A 278 7.76 3.67 4.93
C HIS A 278 6.47 3.57 5.73
N ALA A 279 5.63 2.62 5.34
CA ALA A 279 4.33 2.35 5.93
C ALA A 279 3.79 0.98 5.49
N ALA A 280 2.50 0.75 5.64
CA ALA A 280 1.71 -0.39 5.16
C ALA A 280 1.84 -1.69 5.97
N ALA A 281 2.92 -1.90 6.71
CA ALA A 281 3.11 -3.04 7.60
C ALA A 281 4.02 -2.64 8.77
N PRO A 282 3.97 -3.36 9.91
CA PRO A 282 4.94 -3.19 10.99
C PRO A 282 6.36 -3.47 10.49
N CYS A 283 7.30 -2.60 10.87
CA CYS A 283 8.71 -2.79 10.54
C CYS A 283 9.44 -3.42 11.75
N PRO A 284 10.05 -4.61 11.61
CA PRO A 284 10.80 -5.23 12.71
C PRO A 284 11.88 -4.29 13.23
N VAL A 285 11.99 -4.17 14.55
CA VAL A 285 12.94 -3.25 15.21
C VAL A 285 14.39 -3.43 14.72
N PRO A 286 14.93 -4.67 14.61
CA PRO A 286 16.28 -4.87 14.07
C PRO A 286 16.44 -4.39 12.63
N VAL A 287 15.40 -4.60 11.78
CA VAL A 287 15.42 -4.19 10.38
C VAL A 287 15.47 -2.67 10.25
N LYS A 288 14.58 -1.95 10.95
CA LYS A 288 14.57 -0.48 10.89
C LYS A 288 15.85 0.13 11.46
N ARG A 289 16.39 -0.44 12.56
CA ARG A 289 17.65 -0.02 13.13
C ARG A 289 18.81 -0.18 12.13
N ALA A 290 18.92 -1.35 11.48
CA ALA A 290 19.96 -1.62 10.49
C ALA A 290 19.82 -0.71 9.25
N MET A 291 18.60 -0.37 8.83
CA MET A 291 18.38 0.60 7.75
C MET A 291 18.81 2.02 8.14
N ILE A 292 18.53 2.46 9.38
CA ILE A 292 18.99 3.76 9.87
C ILE A 292 20.52 3.80 9.98
N GLU A 293 21.14 2.71 10.42
CA GLU A 293 22.60 2.59 10.47
C GLU A 293 23.23 2.65 9.07
N TRP A 294 22.59 2.07 8.07
CA TRP A 294 23.09 2.04 6.69
C TRP A 294 22.80 3.34 5.91
N TRP A 295 21.54 3.80 5.91
CA TRP A 295 21.12 4.96 5.11
C TRP A 295 21.24 6.29 5.85
N GLY A 296 21.47 6.26 7.16
CA GLY A 296 21.41 7.42 8.04
C GLY A 296 19.98 7.69 8.55
N PRO A 297 19.80 8.77 9.33
CA PRO A 297 18.53 9.11 9.99
C PRO A 297 17.50 9.72 9.01
N VAL A 298 17.35 9.13 7.84
CA VAL A 298 16.48 9.59 6.74
C VAL A 298 15.16 8.83 6.63
N LEU A 299 14.92 7.85 7.52
CA LEU A 299 13.70 7.08 7.53
C LEU A 299 12.58 7.83 8.27
N PHE A 300 11.43 7.88 7.64
CA PHE A 300 10.18 8.41 8.18
C PHE A 300 9.13 7.33 8.13
N GLU A 301 8.39 7.14 9.22
CA GLU A 301 7.29 6.18 9.27
C GLU A 301 5.99 6.88 9.56
N TYR A 302 4.94 6.43 8.90
CA TYR A 302 3.58 6.78 9.29
C TYR A 302 2.71 5.52 9.37
N TYR A 303 1.73 5.56 10.27
CA TYR A 303 0.65 4.59 10.32
C TYR A 303 -0.64 5.28 9.91
N ALA A 304 -1.31 4.75 8.90
CA ALA A 304 -2.59 5.22 8.39
C ALA A 304 -3.26 4.12 7.55
N GLY A 305 -4.57 4.23 7.39
CA GLY A 305 -5.34 3.38 6.46
C GLY A 305 -5.69 4.09 5.16
N THR A 306 -6.10 3.30 4.17
CA THR A 306 -6.69 3.79 2.92
C THR A 306 -7.94 4.63 3.20
N GLU A 307 -8.62 4.28 4.27
CA GLU A 307 -9.84 4.89 4.80
C GLU A 307 -9.65 6.35 5.26
N GLY A 308 -8.42 6.75 5.59
CA GLY A 308 -8.11 8.13 6.01
C GLY A 308 -8.72 8.52 7.36
N ASN A 309 -8.91 7.55 8.26
CA ASN A 309 -9.57 7.75 9.55
C ASN A 309 -8.69 8.43 10.61
N GLY A 310 -7.41 8.56 10.35
CA GLY A 310 -6.40 9.16 11.22
C GLY A 310 -5.02 8.67 10.84
N SER A 311 -3.98 9.29 11.40
CA SER A 311 -2.60 8.91 11.13
C SER A 311 -1.66 9.25 12.27
N THR A 312 -0.54 8.51 12.35
CA THR A 312 0.60 8.85 13.21
C THR A 312 1.84 9.08 12.35
N PHE A 313 2.87 9.66 12.93
CA PHE A 313 4.12 9.98 12.25
C PHE A 313 5.30 9.91 13.23
N ILE A 314 6.46 9.42 12.74
CA ILE A 314 7.70 9.36 13.50
C ILE A 314 8.91 9.54 12.59
N THR A 315 9.88 10.29 13.06
CA THR A 315 11.20 10.47 12.44
C THR A 315 12.21 9.43 12.94
N SER A 316 13.34 9.27 12.26
CA SER A 316 14.41 8.38 12.71
C SER A 316 14.98 8.71 14.11
N PRO A 317 15.26 9.99 14.47
CA PRO A 317 15.70 10.32 15.82
C PRO A 317 14.68 9.97 16.90
N GLU A 318 13.40 10.28 16.69
CA GLU A 318 12.33 9.90 17.63
C GLU A 318 12.21 8.38 17.74
N TRP A 319 12.29 7.67 16.62
CA TRP A 319 12.19 6.22 16.61
C TRP A 319 13.35 5.55 17.34
N LEU A 320 14.58 6.09 17.23
CA LEU A 320 15.72 5.59 17.99
C LEU A 320 15.55 5.74 19.50
N ALA A 321 14.80 6.76 19.93
CA ALA A 321 14.42 6.97 21.34
C ALA A 321 13.23 6.08 21.76
N LYS A 322 12.36 5.71 20.80
CA LYS A 322 11.13 4.91 21.00
C LYS A 322 11.06 3.73 20.02
N PRO A 323 11.98 2.76 20.08
CA PRO A 323 12.02 1.67 19.11
C PRO A 323 10.73 0.84 19.10
N GLY A 324 10.21 0.57 17.89
CA GLY A 324 8.97 -0.17 17.69
C GLY A 324 7.70 0.68 17.67
N SER A 325 7.80 1.99 17.99
CA SER A 325 6.67 2.91 17.85
C SER A 325 6.44 3.27 16.38
N VAL A 326 5.18 3.51 16.03
CA VAL A 326 4.74 4.11 14.76
C VAL A 326 4.48 5.62 14.89
N GLY A 327 4.87 6.21 16.03
CA GLY A 327 4.83 7.65 16.26
C GLY A 327 3.65 8.15 17.06
N ARG A 328 3.49 9.47 17.04
CA ARG A 328 2.38 10.18 17.68
C ARG A 328 1.34 10.57 16.65
N ALA A 329 0.11 10.83 17.12
CA ALA A 329 -0.97 11.31 16.27
C ALA A 329 -0.54 12.54 15.45
N LEU A 330 -0.69 12.45 14.14
CA LEU A 330 -0.50 13.52 13.17
C LEU A 330 -1.86 14.11 12.75
N SER A 331 -2.85 13.22 12.58
CA SER A 331 -4.24 13.61 12.34
C SER A 331 -5.17 12.70 13.14
N GLY A 332 -6.24 13.26 13.69
CA GLY A 332 -7.13 12.60 14.64
C GLY A 332 -6.53 12.51 16.05
N VAL A 333 -7.35 12.08 17.01
CA VAL A 333 -6.94 11.72 18.37
C VAL A 333 -6.93 10.20 18.47
N VAL A 334 -5.83 9.63 18.97
CA VAL A 334 -5.70 8.18 19.17
C VAL A 334 -6.34 7.79 20.50
N HIS A 335 -7.24 6.82 20.46
CA HIS A 335 -7.83 6.16 21.61
C HIS A 335 -7.48 4.67 21.59
N ILE A 336 -7.16 4.13 22.76
CA ILE A 336 -6.98 2.69 22.95
C ILE A 336 -8.14 2.20 23.80
N CYS A 337 -8.99 1.35 23.22
CA CYS A 337 -10.24 0.96 23.85
C CYS A 337 -10.31 -0.54 24.16
N ASP A 338 -11.07 -0.85 25.20
CA ASP A 338 -11.49 -2.20 25.56
C ASP A 338 -12.59 -2.74 24.62
N GLU A 339 -13.14 -3.90 24.93
CA GLU A 339 -14.21 -4.53 24.15
C GLU A 339 -15.55 -3.76 24.20
N ASN A 340 -15.74 -2.92 25.22
CA ASN A 340 -16.93 -2.07 25.37
C ASN A 340 -16.78 -0.74 24.63
N GLY A 341 -15.59 -0.46 24.08
CA GLY A 341 -15.26 0.80 23.40
C GLY A 341 -14.93 1.94 24.35
N ASP A 342 -14.54 1.65 25.60
CA ASP A 342 -14.09 2.60 26.61
C ASP A 342 -12.55 2.67 26.60
N ASP A 343 -12.00 3.86 26.85
CA ASP A 343 -10.56 4.06 26.94
C ASP A 343 -9.95 3.22 28.08
N VAL A 344 -8.82 2.58 27.77
CA VAL A 344 -8.02 1.85 28.76
C VAL A 344 -6.90 2.73 29.33
N PRO A 345 -6.35 2.40 30.51
CA PRO A 345 -5.20 3.12 31.06
C PRO A 345 -4.00 3.13 30.10
N THR A 346 -3.25 4.23 30.09
CA THR A 346 -2.00 4.37 29.33
C THR A 346 -1.07 3.17 29.55
N GLY A 347 -0.46 2.67 28.48
CA GLY A 347 0.39 1.48 28.50
C GLY A 347 -0.35 0.15 28.38
N THR A 348 -1.68 0.16 28.51
CA THR A 348 -2.53 -1.05 28.33
C THR A 348 -2.83 -1.27 26.86
N GLU A 349 -2.82 -2.54 26.42
CA GLU A 349 -3.21 -2.91 25.06
C GLU A 349 -4.73 -2.89 24.88
N GLY A 350 -5.18 -2.42 23.71
CA GLY A 350 -6.58 -2.41 23.32
C GLY A 350 -6.73 -2.15 21.83
N GLN A 351 -7.95 -2.07 21.37
CA GLN A 351 -8.25 -1.74 19.98
C GLN A 351 -8.01 -0.26 19.73
N ILE A 352 -7.34 0.05 18.61
CA ILE A 352 -7.00 1.43 18.23
C ILE A 352 -8.19 2.07 17.53
N PHE A 353 -8.59 3.22 18.02
CA PHE A 353 -9.59 4.08 17.40
C PHE A 353 -9.01 5.48 17.15
N PHE A 354 -9.56 6.15 16.15
CA PHE A 354 -9.29 7.56 15.89
C PHE A 354 -10.58 8.37 16.02
N GLU A 355 -10.51 9.42 16.83
CA GLU A 355 -11.48 10.50 16.88
C GLU A 355 -11.08 11.59 15.90
N PRO A 356 -11.97 12.09 15.02
CA PRO A 356 -11.65 13.20 14.13
C PRO A 356 -11.42 14.49 14.95
N THR A 357 -10.38 15.26 14.62
CA THR A 357 -10.12 16.56 15.26
C THR A 357 -11.16 17.62 14.88
N ASP A 358 -11.75 17.49 13.69
CA ASP A 358 -12.90 18.31 13.26
C ASP A 358 -14.19 17.53 13.54
N PRO A 359 -15.04 17.97 14.47
CA PRO A 359 -16.29 17.29 14.81
C PRO A 359 -17.32 17.32 13.67
N THR A 360 -17.11 18.14 12.63
CA THR A 360 -17.96 18.19 11.44
C THR A 360 -17.49 17.24 10.33
N ALA A 361 -16.28 16.68 10.46
CA ALA A 361 -15.74 15.74 9.50
C ALA A 361 -16.59 14.47 9.48
N LYS A 362 -17.02 14.09 8.28
CA LYS A 362 -17.74 12.82 8.09
C LYS A 362 -16.72 11.67 8.13
N PRO A 363 -16.93 10.68 9.04
CA PRO A 363 -16.11 9.48 9.03
C PRO A 363 -16.22 8.75 7.68
N PHE A 364 -15.18 8.01 7.31
CA PHE A 364 -15.20 7.20 6.09
C PHE A 364 -16.36 6.17 6.10
N GLU A 365 -16.76 5.76 4.91
CA GLU A 365 -17.73 4.69 4.72
C GLU A 365 -17.19 3.68 3.70
N TYR A 366 -17.42 2.39 3.96
CA TYR A 366 -17.18 1.36 2.96
C TYR A 366 -18.30 1.39 1.92
N HIS A 367 -17.92 1.46 0.67
CA HIS A 367 -18.86 1.55 -0.45
C HIS A 367 -19.72 0.28 -0.49
N ASN A 368 -21.05 0.46 -0.58
CA ASN A 368 -22.05 -0.61 -0.61
C ASN A 368 -21.98 -1.60 0.58
N ASP A 369 -21.29 -1.25 1.68
CA ASP A 369 -21.16 -2.13 2.85
C ASP A 369 -21.47 -1.37 4.16
N PRO A 370 -22.76 -1.09 4.45
CA PRO A 370 -23.16 -0.39 5.66
C PRO A 370 -22.88 -1.20 6.93
N VAL A 371 -22.85 -2.53 6.83
CA VAL A 371 -22.56 -3.40 7.98
C VAL A 371 -21.12 -3.22 8.41
N LYS A 372 -20.18 -3.32 7.48
CA LYS A 372 -18.75 -3.11 7.77
C LYS A 372 -18.46 -1.67 8.19
N THR A 373 -19.17 -0.72 7.62
CA THR A 373 -19.09 0.68 8.05
C THR A 373 -19.49 0.83 9.53
N ALA A 374 -20.60 0.22 9.95
CA ALA A 374 -21.02 0.23 11.34
C ALA A 374 -20.02 -0.50 12.27
N GLU A 375 -19.51 -1.68 11.85
CA GLU A 375 -18.51 -2.45 12.60
C GLU A 375 -17.16 -1.69 12.78
N SER A 376 -16.87 -0.71 11.94
CA SER A 376 -15.67 0.12 12.05
C SER A 376 -15.75 1.21 13.12
N ARG A 377 -16.89 1.35 13.81
CA ARG A 377 -17.15 2.44 14.76
C ARG A 377 -17.44 1.88 16.15
N ASN A 378 -17.00 2.60 17.17
CA ASN A 378 -17.44 2.32 18.55
C ASN A 378 -18.67 3.18 18.91
N LYS A 379 -19.12 3.04 20.17
CA LYS A 379 -20.28 3.79 20.72
C LYS A 379 -20.11 5.32 20.73
N HIS A 380 -18.88 5.82 20.64
CA HIS A 380 -18.57 7.25 20.56
C HIS A 380 -18.53 7.76 19.12
N GLY A 381 -18.64 6.86 18.13
CA GLY A 381 -18.50 7.19 16.71
C GLY A 381 -17.05 7.27 16.22
N TRP A 382 -16.07 6.95 17.08
CA TRP A 382 -14.67 6.86 16.70
C TRP A 382 -14.45 5.67 15.77
N THR A 383 -13.51 5.79 14.85
CA THR A 383 -13.30 4.81 13.79
C THR A 383 -12.05 3.96 14.02
N SER A 384 -12.12 2.68 13.67
CA SER A 384 -11.03 1.71 13.78
C SER A 384 -10.84 0.91 12.51
N LEU A 385 -9.60 0.53 12.22
CA LEU A 385 -9.23 -0.41 11.16
C LEU A 385 -9.09 -1.85 11.66
N GLY A 386 -9.35 -2.06 12.97
CA GLY A 386 -9.23 -3.36 13.63
C GLY A 386 -7.81 -3.69 14.09
N ASP A 387 -6.93 -2.71 14.16
CA ASP A 387 -5.59 -2.87 14.72
C ASP A 387 -5.63 -2.78 16.25
N VAL A 388 -4.71 -3.50 16.91
CA VAL A 388 -4.51 -3.54 18.36
C VAL A 388 -3.16 -2.92 18.67
N GLY A 389 -3.10 -2.17 19.77
CA GLY A 389 -1.87 -1.53 20.21
C GLY A 389 -2.02 -0.84 21.56
N ARG A 390 -1.02 -0.06 21.92
CA ARG A 390 -0.98 0.74 23.14
C ARG A 390 -0.32 2.08 22.90
N VAL A 391 -0.65 3.06 23.73
CA VAL A 391 0.02 4.37 23.75
C VAL A 391 0.83 4.47 25.03
N ASP A 392 2.08 4.95 24.96
CA ASP A 392 2.91 5.21 26.13
C ASP A 392 2.63 6.59 26.78
N GLU A 393 3.32 6.89 27.90
CA GLU A 393 3.15 8.13 28.67
C GLU A 393 3.52 9.39 27.84
N ASP A 394 4.34 9.25 26.80
CA ASP A 394 4.74 10.35 25.92
C ASP A 394 3.83 10.47 24.68
N GLY A 395 2.77 9.65 24.58
CA GLY A 395 1.80 9.65 23.48
C GLY A 395 2.25 8.90 22.22
N TYR A 396 3.29 8.08 22.29
CA TYR A 396 3.72 7.26 21.18
C TYR A 396 2.89 5.97 21.07
N LEU A 397 2.38 5.71 19.87
CA LEU A 397 1.62 4.51 19.53
C LEU A 397 2.56 3.35 19.17
N PHE A 398 2.28 2.19 19.74
CA PHE A 398 2.92 0.91 19.43
C PHE A 398 1.87 -0.06 18.91
N LEU A 399 2.07 -0.59 17.71
CA LEU A 399 1.20 -1.61 17.14
C LEU A 399 1.58 -2.99 17.67
N THR A 400 0.59 -3.78 18.03
CA THR A 400 0.77 -5.17 18.44
C THR A 400 0.43 -6.12 17.28
N ASP A 401 -0.80 -6.11 16.79
CA ASP A 401 -1.26 -6.89 15.62
C ASP A 401 -2.67 -6.45 15.18
N ARG A 402 -3.26 -7.18 14.25
CA ARG A 402 -4.69 -7.07 13.93
C ARG A 402 -5.53 -8.02 14.79
N LYS A 403 -6.63 -7.53 15.34
CA LYS A 403 -7.58 -8.33 16.11
C LYS A 403 -8.02 -9.60 15.36
N SER A 404 -8.19 -9.51 14.04
CA SER A 404 -8.61 -10.64 13.19
C SER A 404 -7.55 -11.72 12.98
N PHE A 405 -6.30 -11.49 13.34
CA PHE A 405 -5.19 -12.45 13.20
C PHE A 405 -4.77 -13.07 14.54
N MET A 406 -5.26 -12.54 15.64
CA MET A 406 -4.97 -13.04 16.97
C MET A 406 -5.30 -14.53 17.07
N ILE A 407 -4.38 -15.33 17.58
CA ILE A 407 -4.52 -16.76 17.83
C ILE A 407 -4.93 -16.93 19.29
N ILE A 408 -6.00 -17.67 19.52
CA ILE A 408 -6.47 -17.96 20.87
C ILE A 408 -6.12 -19.41 21.21
N SER A 409 -5.02 -19.59 21.95
CA SER A 409 -4.53 -20.91 22.33
C SER A 409 -4.67 -21.11 23.84
N GLY A 410 -5.53 -22.04 24.26
CA GLY A 410 -5.78 -22.29 25.68
C GLY A 410 -6.23 -21.07 26.47
N GLY A 411 -6.99 -20.16 25.85
CA GLY A 411 -7.45 -18.91 26.46
C GLY A 411 -6.40 -17.79 26.49
N VAL A 412 -5.22 -18.01 25.90
CA VAL A 412 -4.15 -16.99 25.79
C VAL A 412 -4.17 -16.36 24.42
N ASN A 413 -4.20 -15.04 24.38
CA ASN A 413 -4.08 -14.27 23.15
C ASN A 413 -2.61 -14.26 22.67
N ILE A 414 -2.36 -14.78 21.48
CA ILE A 414 -1.04 -14.80 20.84
C ILE A 414 -1.13 -13.96 19.58
N TYR A 415 -0.22 -13.01 19.47
CA TYR A 415 -0.13 -12.11 18.32
C TYR A 415 0.90 -12.63 17.33
N PRO A 416 0.50 -13.07 16.15
CA PRO A 416 1.37 -13.60 15.11
C PRO A 416 2.55 -12.70 14.75
N GLN A 417 2.35 -11.39 14.73
CA GLN A 417 3.35 -10.41 14.32
C GLN A 417 4.65 -10.47 15.14
N GLU A 418 4.55 -10.79 16.44
CA GLU A 418 5.73 -10.96 17.30
C GLU A 418 6.65 -12.07 16.78
N ILE A 419 6.06 -13.19 16.39
CA ILE A 419 6.78 -14.37 15.91
C ILE A 419 7.31 -14.13 14.49
N GLU A 420 6.50 -13.51 13.63
CA GLU A 420 6.90 -13.15 12.27
C GLU A 420 8.09 -12.20 12.27
N ASN A 421 8.07 -11.20 13.13
CA ASN A 421 9.18 -10.24 13.27
C ASN A 421 10.51 -10.91 13.63
N LEU A 422 10.47 -11.98 14.42
CA LEU A 422 11.65 -12.78 14.75
C LEU A 422 12.08 -13.65 13.56
N LEU A 423 11.16 -14.39 12.96
CA LEU A 423 11.47 -15.30 11.86
C LEU A 423 12.10 -14.59 10.66
N VAL A 424 11.59 -13.41 10.25
CA VAL A 424 12.14 -12.69 9.10
C VAL A 424 13.54 -12.12 9.32
N THR A 425 14.00 -12.04 10.58
CA THR A 425 15.39 -11.64 10.91
C THR A 425 16.38 -12.79 10.85
N HIS A 426 15.90 -14.04 10.75
CA HIS A 426 16.79 -15.19 10.60
C HIS A 426 17.49 -15.18 9.23
N PRO A 427 18.83 -15.49 9.17
CA PRO A 427 19.62 -15.39 7.93
C PRO A 427 19.06 -16.21 6.75
N LYS A 428 18.49 -17.39 7.00
CA LYS A 428 17.98 -18.30 5.97
C LYS A 428 16.51 -18.08 5.61
N VAL A 429 15.80 -17.15 6.27
CA VAL A 429 14.37 -16.91 6.03
C VAL A 429 14.18 -15.72 5.10
N ALA A 430 13.57 -15.93 3.94
CA ALA A 430 13.18 -14.85 3.03
C ALA A 430 11.96 -14.08 3.54
N ASP A 431 10.97 -14.83 4.09
CA ASP A 431 9.71 -14.30 4.57
C ASP A 431 9.01 -15.30 5.50
N ALA A 432 8.08 -14.83 6.34
CA ALA A 432 7.36 -15.67 7.27
C ALA A 432 5.91 -15.20 7.49
N ALA A 433 5.02 -16.16 7.70
CA ALA A 433 3.65 -15.95 8.11
C ALA A 433 3.35 -16.83 9.32
N VAL A 434 2.56 -16.31 10.27
CA VAL A 434 2.09 -17.09 11.42
C VAL A 434 0.57 -17.02 11.48
N VAL A 435 -0.05 -18.19 11.63
CA VAL A 435 -1.50 -18.33 11.66
C VAL A 435 -1.94 -19.31 12.75
N GLY A 436 -3.21 -19.18 13.19
CA GLY A 436 -3.86 -20.16 14.06
C GLY A 436 -4.38 -21.34 13.24
N GLY A 437 -3.92 -22.55 13.58
CA GLY A 437 -4.51 -23.78 13.08
C GLY A 437 -5.32 -24.49 14.17
N PRO A 438 -6.20 -25.44 13.82
CA PRO A 438 -7.02 -26.13 14.78
C PRO A 438 -6.18 -26.99 15.73
N ASP A 439 -6.54 -26.98 17.02
CA ASP A 439 -5.96 -27.81 18.06
C ASP A 439 -7.11 -28.35 18.96
N PRO A 440 -7.24 -29.68 19.12
CA PRO A 440 -8.35 -30.27 19.84
C PRO A 440 -8.38 -29.92 21.33
N ASP A 441 -7.23 -29.65 21.94
CA ASP A 441 -7.11 -29.38 23.37
C ASP A 441 -7.10 -27.89 23.69
N MET A 442 -6.46 -27.09 22.82
CA MET A 442 -6.19 -25.66 23.04
C MET A 442 -7.08 -24.74 22.20
N GLY A 443 -7.93 -25.29 21.33
CA GLY A 443 -8.73 -24.55 20.36
C GLY A 443 -7.91 -24.18 19.13
N GLU A 444 -6.87 -23.36 19.30
CA GLU A 444 -5.91 -23.03 18.23
C GLU A 444 -4.47 -23.34 18.66
N ARG A 445 -3.65 -23.70 17.66
CA ARG A 445 -2.19 -23.81 17.79
C ARG A 445 -1.49 -22.83 16.87
N VAL A 446 -0.31 -22.41 17.27
CA VAL A 446 0.56 -21.55 16.45
C VAL A 446 1.20 -22.36 15.34
N ILE A 447 0.98 -21.97 14.09
CA ILE A 447 1.61 -22.54 12.89
C ILE A 447 2.43 -21.43 12.22
N ALA A 448 3.72 -21.68 12.01
CA ALA A 448 4.58 -20.82 11.20
C ALA A 448 4.69 -21.39 9.78
N VAL A 449 4.48 -20.56 8.78
CA VAL A 449 4.70 -20.86 7.37
C VAL A 449 5.88 -20.02 6.90
N VAL A 450 6.98 -20.66 6.57
CA VAL A 450 8.26 -20.01 6.31
C VAL A 450 8.63 -20.15 4.84
N GLN A 451 8.97 -19.05 4.23
CA GLN A 451 9.62 -19.01 2.93
C GLN A 451 11.13 -18.92 3.15
N PRO A 452 11.92 -19.98 2.91
CA PRO A 452 13.36 -19.91 3.02
C PRO A 452 13.97 -19.08 1.88
N LEU A 453 15.21 -18.63 2.05
CA LEU A 453 15.97 -18.00 0.96
C LEU A 453 16.27 -18.97 -0.17
N ASP A 454 16.58 -20.21 0.19
CA ASP A 454 16.73 -21.34 -0.74
C ASP A 454 15.83 -22.48 -0.30
N MET A 455 14.95 -22.95 -1.18
CA MET A 455 14.06 -24.09 -0.90
C MET A 455 14.84 -25.40 -0.67
N ALA A 456 16.09 -25.49 -1.09
CA ALA A 456 16.94 -26.64 -0.78
C ALA A 456 17.24 -26.76 0.74
N ASP A 457 17.14 -25.67 1.48
CA ASP A 457 17.30 -25.67 2.96
C ASP A 457 16.02 -26.14 3.67
N ALA A 458 14.88 -26.19 3.00
CA ALA A 458 13.58 -26.56 3.58
C ALA A 458 13.60 -28.00 4.11
N GLY A 459 13.40 -28.19 5.41
CA GLY A 459 13.39 -29.51 6.01
C GLY A 459 13.59 -29.50 7.53
N PRO A 460 13.75 -30.70 8.12
CA PRO A 460 13.87 -30.88 9.58
C PRO A 460 15.06 -30.11 10.18
N GLU A 461 16.14 -29.94 9.42
CA GLU A 461 17.35 -29.25 9.91
C GLU A 461 17.07 -27.75 10.08
N LEU A 462 16.46 -27.10 9.09
CA LEU A 462 16.06 -25.70 9.18
C LEU A 462 14.96 -25.50 10.22
N GLU A 463 14.01 -26.45 10.33
CA GLU A 463 12.98 -26.38 11.38
C GLU A 463 13.60 -26.37 12.78
N ALA A 464 14.58 -27.25 13.03
CA ALA A 464 15.28 -27.31 14.33
C ALA A 464 16.06 -26.01 14.59
N GLU A 465 16.76 -25.48 13.59
CA GLU A 465 17.50 -24.22 13.66
C GLU A 465 16.57 -23.04 13.99
N LEU A 466 15.41 -22.97 13.35
CA LEU A 466 14.41 -21.93 13.61
C LEU A 466 13.82 -22.05 15.02
N ARG A 467 13.54 -23.26 15.50
CA ARG A 467 13.07 -23.48 16.87
C ARG A 467 14.12 -23.05 17.90
N GLU A 468 15.38 -23.37 17.69
CA GLU A 468 16.48 -22.94 18.54
C GLU A 468 16.64 -21.41 18.53
N TYR A 469 16.51 -20.79 17.36
CA TYR A 469 16.56 -19.34 17.20
C TYR A 469 15.43 -18.61 17.95
N LEU A 470 14.22 -19.15 17.94
CA LEU A 470 13.04 -18.57 18.59
C LEU A 470 13.03 -18.81 20.12
N ALA A 471 13.57 -19.92 20.60
CA ALA A 471 13.43 -20.37 21.98
C ALA A 471 13.87 -19.34 23.06
N PRO A 472 14.98 -18.58 22.90
CA PRO A 472 15.38 -17.58 23.90
C PRO A 472 14.51 -16.31 23.87
N GLN A 473 13.67 -16.12 22.84
CA GLN A 473 12.95 -14.88 22.56
C GLN A 473 11.44 -15.01 22.78
N LEU A 474 10.91 -16.25 22.82
CA LEU A 474 9.48 -16.51 22.93
C LEU A 474 9.15 -17.39 24.14
N SER A 475 8.03 -17.10 24.78
CA SER A 475 7.48 -18.00 25.79
C SER A 475 6.98 -19.31 25.13
N ARG A 476 6.96 -20.40 25.90
CA ARG A 476 6.62 -21.75 25.40
C ARG A 476 5.26 -21.81 24.69
N ILE A 477 4.29 -21.02 25.13
CA ILE A 477 2.94 -21.01 24.53
C ILE A 477 2.92 -20.33 23.15
N LYS A 478 3.82 -19.37 22.92
CA LYS A 478 3.97 -18.66 21.64
C LYS A 478 4.82 -19.41 20.62
N MET A 479 5.56 -20.45 21.06
CA MET A 479 6.38 -21.26 20.14
C MET A 479 5.50 -21.97 19.11
N PRO A 480 5.85 -21.86 17.81
CA PRO A 480 5.12 -22.60 16.77
C PRO A 480 5.12 -24.10 17.06
N LYS A 481 3.94 -24.68 17.08
CA LYS A 481 3.76 -26.14 17.20
C LYS A 481 4.11 -26.87 15.91
N GLN A 482 3.95 -26.16 14.79
CA GLN A 482 4.22 -26.63 13.45
C GLN A 482 4.98 -25.53 12.68
N ILE A 483 5.98 -25.91 11.89
CA ILE A 483 6.69 -25.04 10.95
C ILE A 483 6.63 -25.73 9.59
N ASP A 484 5.97 -25.08 8.65
CA ASP A 484 5.88 -25.54 7.26
C ASP A 484 6.69 -24.62 6.34
N PHE A 485 7.18 -25.18 5.25
CA PHE A 485 7.96 -24.44 4.27
C PHE A 485 7.17 -24.27 2.98
N ILE A 486 7.29 -23.08 2.38
CA ILE A 486 6.62 -22.73 1.12
C ILE A 486 7.59 -21.97 0.21
N GLU A 487 7.49 -22.21 -1.09
CA GLU A 487 8.32 -21.53 -2.08
C GLU A 487 8.04 -20.02 -2.14
N GLN A 488 6.76 -19.64 -2.00
CA GLN A 488 6.34 -18.25 -2.00
C GLN A 488 5.12 -18.04 -1.13
N LEU A 489 5.21 -17.11 -0.17
CA LEU A 489 4.07 -16.70 0.64
C LEU A 489 3.06 -15.89 -0.19
N PRO A 490 1.76 -16.06 0.07
CA PRO A 490 0.70 -15.30 -0.61
C PRO A 490 0.71 -13.84 -0.11
N ARG A 491 1.53 -13.00 -0.76
CA ARG A 491 1.59 -11.56 -0.51
C ARG A 491 1.04 -10.75 -1.66
N GLU A 492 0.35 -9.69 -1.31
CA GLU A 492 0.12 -8.58 -2.23
C GLU A 492 1.44 -7.93 -2.63
N ALA A 493 1.41 -7.19 -3.72
CA ALA A 493 2.57 -6.43 -4.17
C ALA A 493 2.97 -5.29 -3.20
N THR A 494 2.08 -4.86 -2.31
CA THR A 494 2.38 -3.98 -1.16
C THR A 494 3.18 -4.68 -0.07
N GLY A 495 3.41 -5.98 -0.18
CA GLY A 495 3.96 -6.78 0.89
C GLY A 495 2.92 -7.26 1.91
N LYS A 496 1.65 -6.86 1.80
CA LYS A 496 0.60 -7.33 2.71
C LYS A 496 0.34 -8.81 2.51
N LEU A 497 0.35 -9.57 3.61
CA LEU A 497 0.21 -11.01 3.62
C LEU A 497 -1.28 -11.43 3.67
N TYR A 498 -1.67 -12.36 2.80
CA TYR A 498 -3.00 -12.99 2.82
C TYR A 498 -3.06 -14.14 3.83
N LYS A 499 -2.91 -13.83 5.13
CA LYS A 499 -2.93 -14.84 6.22
C LYS A 499 -4.17 -15.74 6.19
N ARG A 500 -5.30 -15.20 5.74
CA ARG A 500 -6.55 -15.95 5.68
C ARG A 500 -6.45 -17.17 4.78
N HIS A 501 -5.85 -17.06 3.60
CA HIS A 501 -5.68 -18.19 2.68
C HIS A 501 -4.90 -19.34 3.33
N LEU A 502 -3.83 -18.99 4.07
CA LEU A 502 -3.04 -19.97 4.82
C LEU A 502 -3.88 -20.60 5.95
N ARG A 503 -4.53 -19.77 6.76
CA ARG A 503 -5.38 -20.24 7.86
C ARG A 503 -6.49 -21.18 7.38
N ASP A 504 -7.24 -20.75 6.37
CA ASP A 504 -8.39 -21.50 5.84
C ASP A 504 -7.95 -22.88 5.30
N ALA A 505 -6.74 -22.99 4.71
CA ALA A 505 -6.18 -24.26 4.25
C ALA A 505 -5.97 -25.25 5.41
N TYR A 506 -5.42 -24.81 6.55
CA TYR A 506 -5.24 -25.67 7.73
C TYR A 506 -6.58 -26.10 8.35
N TRP A 507 -7.55 -25.20 8.39
CA TRP A 507 -8.88 -25.49 8.92
C TRP A 507 -9.67 -26.42 7.99
N ALA A 508 -9.51 -26.33 6.67
CA ALA A 508 -10.12 -27.24 5.71
C ALA A 508 -9.53 -28.64 5.83
N ALA A 509 -8.19 -28.77 5.85
CA ALA A 509 -7.50 -30.06 6.00
C ALA A 509 -7.88 -30.79 7.29
N ALA A 510 -8.11 -30.07 8.38
CA ALA A 510 -8.53 -30.68 9.64
C ALA A 510 -9.98 -31.24 9.60
N LYS A 511 -10.86 -30.62 8.80
CA LYS A 511 -12.26 -31.10 8.62
C LYS A 511 -12.35 -32.36 7.76
N GLU A 512 -11.39 -32.57 6.85
CA GLU A 512 -11.32 -33.76 5.99
C GLU A 512 -10.76 -34.97 6.75
N THR A 513 -10.03 -34.73 7.86
CA THR A 513 -9.41 -35.77 8.69
C THR A 513 -10.20 -36.12 9.96
N ALA A 514 -11.25 -35.37 10.27
CA ALA A 514 -12.16 -35.58 11.41
C ALA A 514 -13.44 -36.33 11.00
#